data_b08e5f4d936fc0cadd4701ee9b5b6e65
#
_entry.id   b08e5f4d936fc0cadd4701ee9b5b6e65
#
_cell.length_a   1.000
_cell.length_b   1.000
_cell.length_c   1.000
_cell.angle_alpha   90.00
_cell.angle_beta   90.00
_cell.angle_gamma   90.00
#
_symmetry.space_group_name_H-M   'P 1'
#
loop_
_entity.id
_entity.type
_entity.pdbx_description
1 polymer ?
#
loop_
_entity_poly.entity_id
_entity_poly.type
_entity_poly.pdbx_seq_one_letter_code
_entity_poly.pdbx_strand_id
1 'polypeptide(L)'
;MGLNRLFHRRQRLPFTEFGHEFCSFDLAVDGRVEFAQWQHPFDRPTVIAQSTVDAVRKFVRPGDFVIDIGAHTGDTTVPLALAAGRTGCTLALEPNPYVFKILAANAALNRDKTHIVPQCFAATERDGKFVFHYSDASFCNGGFKSQQRWWFYRRRHPLAVDGRNLLRVLETEYADRLPKLSYLKVDAEGYDRAILASLLPIIERERPVIRTEVFRKLTAPERFALHDLLTDAGYRLHRHLDAADPQGVLITRRDMLRRKHFDILAVPA
;
A
#
# COMPACT_ATOMS: atom_id res chain seq x y z
N MET A 1 8.85 -17.17 -40.30
CA MET A 1 7.96 -17.61 -39.21
C MET A 1 7.60 -16.40 -38.37
N GLY A 2 6.36 -15.97 -38.47
CA GLY A 2 5.90 -14.67 -38.04
C GLY A 2 5.75 -14.53 -36.51
N LEU A 3 6.26 -13.46 -35.97
CA LEU A 3 5.98 -12.99 -34.61
C LEU A 3 4.58 -12.36 -34.54
N ASN A 4 3.58 -13.17 -34.24
CA ASN A 4 2.29 -12.66 -33.80
C ASN A 4 2.40 -12.18 -32.34
N ARG A 5 2.95 -10.99 -32.11
CA ARG A 5 2.67 -10.24 -30.88
C ARG A 5 1.26 -9.65 -31.01
N LEU A 6 0.29 -10.42 -30.60
CA LEU A 6 -1.06 -9.95 -30.36
C LEU A 6 -1.00 -8.84 -29.32
N PHE A 7 -1.09 -7.60 -29.81
CA PHE A 7 -1.48 -6.46 -29.01
C PHE A 7 -2.93 -6.74 -28.57
N HIS A 8 -3.10 -7.31 -27.39
CA HIS A 8 -4.39 -7.27 -26.73
C HIS A 8 -4.72 -5.80 -26.51
N ARG A 9 -5.48 -5.20 -27.40
CA ARG A 9 -6.22 -3.98 -27.17
C ARG A 9 -7.00 -4.25 -25.88
N ARG A 10 -6.55 -3.68 -24.76
CA ARG A 10 -7.33 -3.69 -23.51
C ARG A 10 -8.72 -3.17 -23.87
N GLN A 11 -9.68 -4.06 -23.94
CA GLN A 11 -11.07 -3.68 -24.15
C GLN A 11 -11.43 -2.69 -23.05
N ARG A 12 -12.07 -1.59 -23.43
CA ARG A 12 -12.61 -0.64 -22.45
C ARG A 12 -13.79 -1.36 -21.82
N LEU A 13 -13.61 -1.82 -20.59
CA LEU A 13 -14.73 -2.32 -19.83
C LEU A 13 -15.70 -1.17 -19.58
N PRO A 14 -17.01 -1.38 -19.77
CA PRO A 14 -18.03 -0.48 -19.25
C PRO A 14 -17.90 -0.44 -17.72
N PHE A 15 -18.45 0.59 -17.08
CA PHE A 15 -18.54 0.58 -15.64
C PHE A 15 -19.28 -0.69 -15.19
N THR A 16 -18.61 -1.46 -14.35
CA THR A 16 -19.15 -2.66 -13.73
C THR A 16 -18.56 -2.75 -12.34
N GLU A 17 -19.39 -2.88 -11.36
CA GLU A 17 -18.95 -3.17 -9.99
C GLU A 17 -18.76 -4.68 -9.86
N PHE A 18 -17.54 -5.07 -9.48
CA PHE A 18 -17.20 -6.48 -9.30
C PHE A 18 -17.27 -6.84 -7.81
N GLY A 19 -17.92 -7.96 -7.52
CA GLY A 19 -17.98 -8.56 -6.19
C GLY A 19 -16.69 -9.32 -5.83
N HIS A 20 -16.80 -10.16 -4.82
CA HIS A 20 -15.72 -11.04 -4.39
C HIS A 20 -16.23 -12.47 -4.17
N GLU A 21 -15.28 -13.40 -4.18
CA GLU A 21 -15.50 -14.78 -3.75
C GLU A 21 -14.58 -15.07 -2.55
N PHE A 22 -15.06 -15.88 -1.63
CA PHE A 22 -14.24 -16.30 -0.49
C PHE A 22 -13.34 -17.46 -0.88
N CYS A 23 -12.06 -17.33 -0.56
CA CYS A 23 -11.08 -18.41 -0.62
C CYS A 23 -10.39 -18.56 0.73
N SER A 24 -9.58 -19.61 0.90
CA SER A 24 -8.82 -19.83 2.13
C SER A 24 -7.44 -20.37 1.83
N PHE A 25 -6.50 -20.07 2.72
CA PHE A 25 -5.12 -20.51 2.67
C PHE A 25 -4.78 -21.22 3.99
N ASP A 26 -4.25 -22.43 3.92
CA ASP A 26 -3.79 -23.15 5.09
C ASP A 26 -2.32 -22.81 5.34
N LEU A 27 -2.08 -21.97 6.33
CA LEU A 27 -0.75 -21.53 6.74
C LEU A 27 -0.19 -22.45 7.83
N ALA A 28 1.09 -22.78 7.73
CA ALA A 28 1.72 -23.77 8.63
C ALA A 28 1.71 -23.34 10.12
N VAL A 29 1.77 -22.04 10.39
CA VAL A 29 1.80 -21.48 11.78
C VAL A 29 0.47 -20.80 12.10
N ASP A 30 -0.08 -20.03 11.18
CA ASP A 30 -1.28 -19.22 11.43
C ASP A 30 -2.58 -20.00 11.18
N GLY A 31 -2.49 -21.25 10.69
CA GLY A 31 -3.64 -22.08 10.37
C GLY A 31 -4.44 -21.54 9.17
N ARG A 32 -5.73 -21.86 9.13
CA ARG A 32 -6.59 -21.45 8.04
C ARG A 32 -6.86 -19.95 8.10
N VAL A 33 -6.59 -19.26 7.00
CA VAL A 33 -6.83 -17.82 6.78
C VAL A 33 -7.80 -17.66 5.63
N GLU A 34 -8.90 -16.98 5.85
CA GLU A 34 -9.92 -16.69 4.83
C GLU A 34 -9.62 -15.35 4.17
N PHE A 35 -9.95 -15.24 2.87
CA PHE A 35 -9.73 -14.05 2.07
C PHE A 35 -10.88 -13.83 1.09
N ALA A 36 -11.34 -12.59 0.97
CA ALA A 36 -12.30 -12.14 -0.03
C ALA A 36 -11.53 -11.75 -1.31
N GLN A 37 -11.51 -12.63 -2.29
CA GLN A 37 -10.83 -12.41 -3.56
C GLN A 37 -11.70 -11.58 -4.50
N TRP A 38 -11.22 -10.41 -4.89
CA TRP A 38 -11.93 -9.53 -5.82
C TRP A 38 -12.05 -10.19 -7.20
N GLN A 39 -13.24 -10.16 -7.81
CA GLN A 39 -13.52 -10.78 -9.10
C GLN A 39 -13.31 -9.82 -10.28
N HIS A 40 -12.50 -8.78 -10.09
CA HIS A 40 -12.19 -7.83 -11.16
C HIS A 40 -11.21 -8.47 -12.18
N PRO A 41 -11.51 -8.44 -13.50
CA PRO A 41 -10.71 -9.16 -14.52
C PRO A 41 -9.29 -8.62 -14.72
N PHE A 42 -8.97 -7.44 -14.17
CA PHE A 42 -7.62 -6.87 -14.18
C PHE A 42 -6.89 -7.00 -12.83
N ASP A 43 -7.57 -7.52 -11.83
CA ASP A 43 -6.93 -7.89 -10.57
C ASP A 43 -6.24 -9.25 -10.71
N ARG A 44 -5.21 -9.47 -9.92
CA ARG A 44 -4.54 -10.78 -9.87
C ARG A 44 -5.02 -11.52 -8.63
N PRO A 45 -5.26 -12.82 -8.74
CA PRO A 45 -5.57 -13.62 -7.56
C PRO A 45 -4.48 -13.45 -6.49
N THR A 46 -4.92 -13.04 -5.30
CA THR A 46 -4.06 -12.92 -4.12
C THR A 46 -3.74 -14.31 -3.58
N VAL A 47 -2.50 -14.50 -3.14
CA VAL A 47 -2.07 -15.68 -2.39
C VAL A 47 -1.50 -15.22 -1.07
N ILE A 48 -2.10 -15.64 0.03
CA ILE A 48 -1.56 -15.42 1.37
C ILE A 48 -0.67 -16.62 1.72
N ALA A 49 0.62 -16.37 1.93
CA ALA A 49 1.59 -17.40 2.24
C ALA A 49 2.21 -17.18 3.64
N GLN A 50 2.55 -18.28 4.34
CA GLN A 50 3.21 -18.22 5.64
C GLN A 50 4.52 -17.41 5.56
N SER A 51 5.31 -17.58 4.49
CA SER A 51 6.57 -16.86 4.29
C SER A 51 6.38 -15.34 4.27
N THR A 52 5.24 -14.85 3.74
CA THR A 52 4.91 -13.41 3.75
C THR A 52 4.66 -12.91 5.18
N VAL A 53 3.92 -13.67 5.97
CA VAL A 53 3.65 -13.32 7.38
C VAL A 53 4.93 -13.36 8.20
N ASP A 54 5.75 -14.39 8.02
CA ASP A 54 7.02 -14.56 8.74
C ASP A 54 8.03 -13.47 8.40
N ALA A 55 8.05 -12.99 7.15
CA ALA A 55 8.87 -11.87 6.73
C ALA A 55 8.47 -10.57 7.44
N VAL A 56 7.17 -10.32 7.58
CA VAL A 56 6.65 -9.17 8.33
C VAL A 56 6.96 -9.28 9.82
N ARG A 57 6.91 -10.49 10.40
CA ARG A 57 7.24 -10.76 11.83
C ARG A 57 8.69 -10.44 12.19
N LYS A 58 9.58 -10.24 11.21
CA LYS A 58 10.92 -9.70 11.48
C LYS A 58 10.87 -8.27 12.04
N PHE A 59 9.79 -7.54 11.78
CA PHE A 59 9.63 -6.12 12.11
C PHE A 59 8.40 -5.82 12.97
N VAL A 60 7.38 -6.67 12.91
CA VAL A 60 6.08 -6.49 13.59
C VAL A 60 5.88 -7.59 14.61
N ARG A 61 5.48 -7.22 15.82
CA ARG A 61 5.19 -8.13 16.93
C ARG A 61 3.71 -8.11 17.29
N PRO A 62 3.18 -9.17 17.91
CA PRO A 62 1.83 -9.14 18.45
C PRO A 62 1.64 -7.96 19.42
N GLY A 63 0.58 -7.19 19.21
CA GLY A 63 0.27 -5.96 19.96
C GLY A 63 0.73 -4.67 19.31
N ASP A 64 1.48 -4.72 18.22
CA ASP A 64 1.96 -3.55 17.51
C ASP A 64 0.83 -2.83 16.75
N PHE A 65 1.09 -1.56 16.46
CA PHE A 65 0.32 -0.75 15.53
C PHE A 65 1.01 -0.74 14.17
N VAL A 66 0.24 -0.98 13.12
CA VAL A 66 0.71 -1.04 11.73
C VAL A 66 -0.20 -0.17 10.87
N ILE A 67 0.39 0.53 9.90
CA ILE A 67 -0.37 1.36 8.96
C ILE A 67 -0.08 0.88 7.53
N ASP A 68 -1.14 0.60 6.77
CA ASP A 68 -1.09 0.22 5.35
C ASP A 68 -1.82 1.27 4.52
N ILE A 69 -1.07 2.13 3.83
CA ILE A 69 -1.61 3.18 2.95
C ILE A 69 -1.57 2.69 1.51
N GLY A 70 -2.73 2.71 0.84
CA GLY A 70 -2.94 2.04 -0.44
C GLY A 70 -3.13 0.54 -0.23
N ALA A 71 -4.03 0.21 0.69
CA ALA A 71 -4.29 -1.18 1.12
C ALA A 71 -4.96 -2.04 0.05
N HIS A 72 -5.52 -1.42 -1.01
CA HIS A 72 -6.22 -2.09 -2.10
C HIS A 72 -7.25 -3.10 -1.57
N THR A 73 -7.20 -4.35 -1.99
CA THR A 73 -8.09 -5.42 -1.50
C THR A 73 -7.70 -5.99 -0.14
N GLY A 74 -6.52 -5.64 0.39
CA GLY A 74 -6.00 -6.15 1.66
C GLY A 74 -4.98 -7.27 1.52
N ASP A 75 -4.42 -7.48 0.34
CA ASP A 75 -3.42 -8.51 0.03
C ASP A 75 -2.14 -8.37 0.88
N THR A 76 -1.72 -7.13 1.17
CA THR A 76 -0.66 -6.83 2.14
C THR A 76 -1.19 -6.62 3.55
N THR A 77 -2.39 -6.07 3.69
CA THR A 77 -3.01 -5.79 4.99
C THR A 77 -3.20 -7.05 5.83
N VAL A 78 -3.70 -8.15 5.22
CA VAL A 78 -3.96 -9.40 5.96
C VAL A 78 -2.67 -10.01 6.53
N PRO A 79 -1.57 -10.18 5.78
CA PRO A 79 -0.29 -10.60 6.35
C PRO A 79 0.25 -9.68 7.46
N LEU A 80 0.13 -8.36 7.29
CA LEU A 80 0.52 -7.38 8.31
C LEU A 80 -0.30 -7.56 9.60
N ALA A 81 -1.61 -7.75 9.46
CA ALA A 81 -2.51 -7.93 10.59
C ALA A 81 -2.30 -9.29 11.30
N LEU A 82 -1.98 -10.36 10.58
CA LEU A 82 -1.60 -11.64 11.17
C LEU A 82 -0.31 -11.52 12.00
N ALA A 83 0.65 -10.70 11.55
CA ALA A 83 1.86 -10.44 12.31
C ALA A 83 1.60 -9.61 13.57
N ALA A 84 0.79 -8.55 13.46
CA ALA A 84 0.39 -7.70 14.59
C ALA A 84 -0.53 -8.44 15.58
N GLY A 85 -1.21 -9.48 15.12
CA GLY A 85 -2.09 -10.30 15.94
C GLY A 85 -3.37 -9.58 16.38
N ARG A 86 -4.25 -10.31 17.06
CA ARG A 86 -5.54 -9.80 17.53
C ARG A 86 -5.42 -8.62 18.50
N THR A 87 -4.36 -8.56 19.29
CA THR A 87 -4.14 -7.50 20.29
C THR A 87 -3.49 -6.24 19.70
N GLY A 88 -2.91 -6.36 18.48
CA GLY A 88 -2.41 -5.23 17.71
C GLY A 88 -3.53 -4.48 16.99
N CYS A 89 -3.13 -3.59 16.08
CA CYS A 89 -4.04 -2.87 15.20
C CYS A 89 -3.38 -2.63 13.86
N THR A 90 -4.08 -2.95 12.77
CA THR A 90 -3.66 -2.60 11.42
C THR A 90 -4.65 -1.60 10.84
N LEU A 91 -4.24 -0.33 10.75
CA LEU A 91 -4.99 0.72 10.08
C LEU A 91 -4.75 0.61 8.57
N ALA A 92 -5.79 0.36 7.80
CA ALA A 92 -5.71 0.12 6.36
C ALA A 92 -6.49 1.18 5.58
N LEU A 93 -5.81 1.94 4.73
CA LEU A 93 -6.41 3.06 3.99
C LEU A 93 -6.54 2.71 2.50
N GLU A 94 -7.76 2.74 2.00
CA GLU A 94 -8.06 2.58 0.57
C GLU A 94 -9.09 3.63 0.13
N PRO A 95 -8.71 4.63 -0.68
CA PRO A 95 -9.61 5.72 -1.04
C PRO A 95 -10.67 5.36 -2.09
N ASN A 96 -10.47 4.28 -2.85
CA ASN A 96 -11.42 3.85 -3.86
C ASN A 96 -12.59 3.09 -3.22
N PRO A 97 -13.83 3.64 -3.21
CA PRO A 97 -14.96 3.02 -2.52
C PRO A 97 -15.35 1.64 -3.07
N TYR A 98 -15.01 1.32 -4.30
CA TYR A 98 -15.29 0.01 -4.91
C TYR A 98 -14.33 -1.06 -4.40
N VAL A 99 -13.03 -0.75 -4.39
CA VAL A 99 -11.98 -1.63 -3.84
C VAL A 99 -12.10 -1.70 -2.32
N PHE A 100 -12.43 -0.59 -1.67
CA PHE A 100 -12.65 -0.53 -0.22
C PHE A 100 -13.68 -1.55 0.27
N LYS A 101 -14.72 -1.87 -0.50
CA LYS A 101 -15.70 -2.90 -0.13
C LYS A 101 -15.03 -4.27 0.05
N ILE A 102 -14.04 -4.58 -0.78
CA ILE A 102 -13.28 -5.83 -0.68
C ILE A 102 -12.35 -5.80 0.53
N LEU A 103 -11.65 -4.68 0.74
CA LEU A 103 -10.84 -4.48 1.95
C LEU A 103 -11.68 -4.62 3.21
N ALA A 104 -12.87 -4.03 3.25
CA ALA A 104 -13.78 -4.12 4.40
C ALA A 104 -14.26 -5.57 4.62
N ALA A 105 -14.51 -6.34 3.56
CA ALA A 105 -14.83 -7.75 3.66
C ALA A 105 -13.63 -8.52 4.26
N ASN A 106 -12.40 -8.30 3.79
CA ASN A 106 -11.19 -8.91 4.33
C ASN A 106 -10.94 -8.51 5.80
N ALA A 107 -11.21 -7.27 6.18
CA ALA A 107 -11.10 -6.81 7.56
C ALA A 107 -12.13 -7.47 8.50
N ALA A 108 -13.25 -7.95 7.97
CA ALA A 108 -14.26 -8.67 8.74
C ALA A 108 -13.94 -10.15 8.95
N LEU A 109 -13.01 -10.71 8.16
CA LEU A 109 -12.55 -12.09 8.29
C LEU A 109 -11.45 -12.23 9.37
N ASN A 110 -11.19 -13.45 9.81
CA ASN A 110 -10.09 -13.84 10.70
C ASN A 110 -10.01 -13.00 12.01
N ARG A 111 -11.12 -12.57 12.56
CA ARG A 111 -11.19 -11.70 13.76
C ARG A 111 -10.65 -12.38 15.04
N ASP A 112 -10.55 -13.68 15.04
CA ASP A 112 -9.89 -14.46 16.07
C ASP A 112 -8.36 -14.28 16.06
N LYS A 113 -7.79 -13.85 14.94
CA LYS A 113 -6.35 -13.72 14.68
C LYS A 113 -5.90 -12.28 14.41
N THR A 114 -6.77 -11.42 13.88
CA THR A 114 -6.42 -10.08 13.37
C THR A 114 -7.32 -8.99 13.94
N HIS A 115 -6.80 -7.75 13.91
CA HIS A 115 -7.57 -6.54 14.17
C HIS A 115 -7.26 -5.51 13.09
N ILE A 116 -8.05 -5.52 12.01
CA ILE A 116 -7.92 -4.59 10.89
C ILE A 116 -8.99 -3.51 11.04
N VAL A 117 -8.56 -2.24 10.91
CA VAL A 117 -9.43 -1.06 10.89
C VAL A 117 -9.38 -0.45 9.49
N PRO A 118 -10.31 -0.78 8.60
CA PRO A 118 -10.34 -0.25 7.25
C PRO A 118 -10.92 1.17 7.24
N GLN A 119 -10.34 2.05 6.44
CA GLN A 119 -10.75 3.44 6.28
C GLN A 119 -10.82 3.84 4.80
N CYS A 120 -11.93 4.45 4.36
CA CYS A 120 -12.15 4.83 2.97
C CYS A 120 -11.78 6.29 2.73
N PHE A 121 -10.50 6.61 2.77
CA PHE A 121 -9.97 7.94 2.40
C PHE A 121 -8.52 7.86 1.93
N ALA A 122 -8.09 8.86 1.16
CA ALA A 122 -6.71 9.05 0.77
C ALA A 122 -5.93 9.77 1.89
N ALA A 123 -4.73 9.29 2.19
CA ALA A 123 -3.77 10.03 3.01
C ALA A 123 -3.31 11.27 2.24
N THR A 124 -3.58 12.46 2.76
CA THR A 124 -3.28 13.74 2.14
C THR A 124 -2.79 14.76 3.17
N GLU A 125 -2.19 15.86 2.72
CA GLU A 125 -1.72 16.94 3.58
C GLU A 125 -2.89 17.77 4.16
N ARG A 126 -4.07 17.70 3.56
CA ARG A 126 -5.27 18.45 3.97
C ARG A 126 -6.54 17.67 3.69
N ASP A 127 -7.58 17.97 4.43
CA ASP A 127 -8.91 17.41 4.17
C ASP A 127 -9.50 17.99 2.89
N GLY A 128 -10.33 17.19 2.22
CA GLY A 128 -11.07 17.65 1.03
C GLY A 128 -11.41 16.53 0.05
N LYS A 129 -12.01 16.93 -1.06
CA LYS A 129 -12.28 16.04 -2.18
C LYS A 129 -11.12 16.10 -3.17
N PHE A 130 -10.68 14.95 -3.63
CA PHE A 130 -9.62 14.79 -4.62
C PHE A 130 -10.13 13.97 -5.80
N VAL A 131 -9.54 14.17 -6.98
CA VAL A 131 -9.88 13.37 -8.15
C VAL A 131 -8.72 12.45 -8.48
N PHE A 132 -8.97 11.15 -8.35
CA PHE A 132 -8.05 10.11 -8.77
C PHE A 132 -8.38 9.67 -10.20
N HIS A 133 -7.39 9.18 -10.93
CA HIS A 133 -7.55 8.77 -12.33
C HIS A 133 -7.17 7.30 -12.50
N TYR A 134 -8.12 6.53 -12.95
CA TYR A 134 -8.00 5.08 -13.14
C TYR A 134 -7.81 4.71 -14.61
N SER A 135 -7.23 3.54 -14.86
CA SER A 135 -6.94 3.03 -16.20
C SER A 135 -8.16 2.45 -16.92
N ASP A 136 -9.20 2.14 -16.18
CA ASP A 136 -10.45 1.54 -16.67
C ASP A 136 -11.67 2.12 -15.95
N ALA A 137 -12.86 1.90 -16.51
CA ALA A 137 -14.11 2.44 -15.98
C ALA A 137 -14.56 1.76 -14.67
N SER A 138 -14.02 0.58 -14.37
CA SER A 138 -14.33 -0.17 -13.15
C SER A 138 -13.30 0.06 -12.04
N PHE A 139 -12.40 1.02 -12.25
CA PHE A 139 -11.51 1.59 -11.24
C PHE A 139 -10.55 0.60 -10.56
N CYS A 140 -9.96 -0.36 -11.31
CA CYS A 140 -9.00 -1.31 -10.75
C CYS A 140 -7.65 -0.66 -10.37
N ASN A 141 -6.99 -0.02 -11.34
CA ASN A 141 -5.65 0.52 -11.15
C ASN A 141 -5.62 2.03 -11.39
N GLY A 142 -5.25 2.79 -10.38
CA GLY A 142 -5.18 4.23 -10.49
C GLY A 142 -4.68 4.92 -9.23
N GLY A 143 -4.56 6.24 -9.28
CA GLY A 143 -4.09 7.01 -8.15
C GLY A 143 -4.16 8.52 -8.42
N PHE A 144 -3.68 9.31 -7.46
CA PHE A 144 -3.57 10.76 -7.57
C PHE A 144 -2.47 11.12 -8.57
N LYS A 145 -2.73 12.15 -9.39
CA LYS A 145 -1.72 12.70 -10.31
C LYS A 145 -1.75 14.21 -10.27
N SER A 146 -0.59 14.79 -9.98
CA SER A 146 -0.39 16.23 -10.06
C SER A 146 -0.59 16.72 -11.51
N GLN A 147 -1.02 17.97 -11.66
CA GLN A 147 -1.56 18.58 -12.89
C GLN A 147 -0.62 18.70 -14.11
N GLN A 148 0.59 18.21 -14.08
CA GLN A 148 1.62 18.60 -15.06
C GLN A 148 1.53 17.99 -16.47
N ARG A 149 0.60 17.08 -16.78
CA ARG A 149 0.50 16.50 -18.15
C ARG A 149 -0.94 16.14 -18.55
N TRP A 150 -1.80 17.13 -18.69
CA TRP A 150 -3.21 16.97 -19.10
C TRP A 150 -3.43 16.29 -20.47
N TRP A 151 -2.48 16.37 -21.40
CA TRP A 151 -2.57 15.80 -22.75
C TRP A 151 -2.76 14.26 -22.75
N PHE A 152 -2.22 13.54 -21.77
CA PHE A 152 -2.35 12.09 -21.68
C PHE A 152 -3.66 11.61 -21.03
N TYR A 153 -4.53 12.53 -20.57
CA TYR A 153 -5.72 12.22 -19.75
C TYR A 153 -6.98 11.87 -20.54
N ARG A 154 -7.02 12.03 -21.87
CA ARG A 154 -8.23 11.80 -22.69
C ARG A 154 -8.81 10.37 -22.61
N ARG A 155 -8.17 9.44 -21.92
CA ARG A 155 -8.59 8.02 -21.81
C ARG A 155 -8.63 7.49 -20.39
N ARG A 156 -8.81 8.33 -19.38
CA ARG A 156 -8.83 7.92 -17.99
C ARG A 156 -10.19 8.18 -17.36
N HIS A 157 -10.50 7.36 -16.36
CA HIS A 157 -11.76 7.43 -15.63
C HIS A 157 -11.51 8.18 -14.32
N PRO A 158 -12.06 9.41 -14.15
CA PRO A 158 -11.94 10.17 -12.91
C PRO A 158 -12.86 9.57 -11.84
N LEU A 159 -12.37 9.51 -10.60
CA LEU A 159 -13.12 9.14 -9.42
C LEU A 159 -12.87 10.17 -8.31
N ALA A 160 -13.93 10.75 -7.78
CA ALA A 160 -13.83 11.62 -6.61
C ALA A 160 -13.66 10.76 -5.36
N VAL A 161 -12.63 11.07 -4.57
CA VAL A 161 -12.31 10.41 -3.31
C VAL A 161 -12.19 11.42 -2.19
N ASP A 162 -12.46 11.00 -0.97
CA ASP A 162 -12.18 11.79 0.22
C ASP A 162 -10.69 11.73 0.55
N GLY A 163 -10.08 12.86 0.86
CA GLY A 163 -8.76 12.96 1.43
C GLY A 163 -8.83 13.50 2.84
N ARG A 164 -8.00 12.96 3.75
CA ARG A 164 -7.85 13.44 5.12
C ARG A 164 -6.39 13.68 5.45
N ASN A 165 -6.13 14.70 6.24
CA ASN A 165 -4.81 14.93 6.82
C ASN A 165 -4.48 13.77 7.77
N LEU A 166 -3.66 12.82 7.29
CA LEU A 166 -3.38 11.59 8.04
C LEU A 166 -2.60 11.87 9.32
N LEU A 167 -1.68 12.84 9.34
CA LEU A 167 -0.98 13.23 10.58
C LEU A 167 -1.99 13.58 11.67
N ARG A 168 -2.96 14.46 11.36
CA ARG A 168 -4.00 14.85 12.30
C ARG A 168 -4.87 13.66 12.73
N VAL A 169 -5.28 12.80 11.81
CA VAL A 169 -6.05 11.59 12.12
C VAL A 169 -5.28 10.72 13.13
N LEU A 170 -4.00 10.49 12.89
CA LEU A 170 -3.17 9.66 13.77
C LEU A 170 -3.02 10.28 15.16
N GLU A 171 -2.80 11.58 15.23
CA GLU A 171 -2.62 12.30 16.52
C GLU A 171 -3.92 12.45 17.31
N THR A 172 -5.09 12.42 16.66
CA THR A 172 -6.38 12.59 17.35
C THR A 172 -7.14 11.28 17.56
N GLU A 173 -7.14 10.37 16.59
CA GLU A 173 -7.95 9.16 16.63
C GLU A 173 -7.14 7.91 17.05
N TYR A 174 -5.79 7.96 16.95
CA TYR A 174 -4.88 6.83 17.22
C TYR A 174 -3.71 7.21 18.14
N ALA A 175 -3.80 8.31 18.87
CA ALA A 175 -2.72 8.81 19.73
C ALA A 175 -2.20 7.76 20.74
N ASP A 176 -3.11 6.96 21.29
CA ASP A 176 -2.81 5.88 22.24
C ASP A 176 -2.07 4.70 21.60
N ARG A 177 -2.15 4.55 20.27
CA ARG A 177 -1.52 3.47 19.51
C ARG A 177 -0.17 3.86 18.92
N LEU A 178 0.07 5.16 18.69
CA LEU A 178 1.31 5.67 18.07
C LEU A 178 2.59 5.15 18.74
N PRO A 179 2.70 5.06 20.07
CA PRO A 179 3.92 4.51 20.70
C PRO A 179 4.24 3.04 20.36
N LYS A 180 3.31 2.35 19.71
CA LYS A 180 3.47 0.96 19.24
C LYS A 180 3.57 0.86 17.72
N LEU A 181 3.71 1.99 17.00
CA LEU A 181 3.85 2.00 15.56
C LEU A 181 5.19 1.38 15.17
N SER A 182 5.15 0.18 14.62
CA SER A 182 6.34 -0.57 14.22
C SER A 182 6.52 -0.66 12.70
N TYR A 183 5.44 -0.52 11.94
CA TYR A 183 5.51 -0.67 10.49
C TYR A 183 4.56 0.29 9.76
N LEU A 184 5.07 0.93 8.71
CA LEU A 184 4.33 1.84 7.84
C LEU A 184 4.54 1.42 6.38
N LYS A 185 3.49 0.92 5.69
CA LYS A 185 3.52 0.75 4.24
C LYS A 185 2.88 1.96 3.58
N VAL A 186 3.54 2.47 2.53
CA VAL A 186 3.01 3.51 1.65
C VAL A 186 3.15 3.04 0.20
N ASP A 187 2.02 2.91 -0.48
CA ASP A 187 1.92 2.53 -1.88
C ASP A 187 0.83 3.37 -2.54
N ALA A 188 1.22 4.57 -2.95
CA ALA A 188 0.29 5.62 -3.40
C ALA A 188 0.55 6.05 -4.86
N GLU A 189 1.10 5.13 -5.69
CA GLU A 189 1.27 5.32 -7.14
C GLU A 189 2.04 6.61 -7.50
N GLY A 190 3.03 6.97 -6.66
CA GLY A 190 3.92 8.12 -6.82
C GLY A 190 3.59 9.34 -5.96
N TYR A 191 2.60 9.25 -5.07
CA TYR A 191 2.33 10.27 -4.04
C TYR A 191 3.03 9.95 -2.71
N ASP A 192 3.76 8.86 -2.66
CA ASP A 192 4.45 8.28 -1.50
C ASP A 192 5.30 9.30 -0.75
N ARG A 193 6.15 10.03 -1.47
CA ARG A 193 7.02 11.06 -0.85
C ARG A 193 6.22 12.15 -0.13
N ALA A 194 5.12 12.61 -0.70
CA ALA A 194 4.30 13.66 -0.08
C ALA A 194 3.64 13.14 1.21
N ILE A 195 3.15 11.89 1.20
CA ILE A 195 2.60 11.24 2.39
C ILE A 195 3.68 11.10 3.47
N LEU A 196 4.85 10.54 3.12
CA LEU A 196 5.96 10.36 4.06
C LEU A 196 6.44 11.69 4.63
N ALA A 197 6.56 12.74 3.81
CA ALA A 197 6.93 14.07 4.27
C ALA A 197 5.90 14.65 5.26
N SER A 198 4.60 14.43 5.03
CA SER A 198 3.56 14.88 5.95
C SER A 198 3.56 14.13 7.29
N LEU A 199 4.12 12.92 7.32
CA LEU A 199 4.19 12.06 8.50
C LEU A 199 5.55 12.11 9.21
N LEU A 200 6.51 12.94 8.74
CA LEU A 200 7.85 13.05 9.36
C LEU A 200 7.83 13.20 10.89
N PRO A 201 6.95 14.01 11.49
CA PRO A 201 6.92 14.15 12.96
C PRO A 201 6.68 12.81 13.69
N ILE A 202 5.83 11.93 13.12
CA ILE A 202 5.57 10.60 13.66
C ILE A 202 6.71 9.65 13.30
N ILE A 203 7.21 9.69 12.07
CA ILE A 203 8.31 8.83 11.59
C ILE A 203 9.57 9.05 12.42
N GLU A 204 9.93 10.28 12.70
CA GLU A 204 11.12 10.62 13.51
C GLU A 204 10.97 10.22 14.98
N ARG A 205 9.74 10.33 15.53
CA ARG A 205 9.46 9.99 16.92
C ARG A 205 9.35 8.49 17.15
N GLU A 206 8.55 7.80 16.35
CA GLU A 206 8.21 6.39 16.56
C GLU A 206 9.16 5.41 15.83
N ARG A 207 9.90 5.90 14.82
CA ARG A 207 10.91 5.12 14.11
C ARG A 207 10.41 3.79 13.52
N PRO A 208 9.21 3.73 12.87
CA PRO A 208 8.73 2.50 12.28
C PRO A 208 9.63 2.02 11.14
N VAL A 209 9.61 0.74 10.83
CA VAL A 209 10.09 0.26 9.53
C VAL A 209 9.13 0.74 8.46
N ILE A 210 9.66 1.26 7.34
CA ILE A 210 8.85 1.84 6.27
C ILE A 210 9.05 1.03 4.99
N ARG A 211 7.94 0.57 4.38
CA ARG A 211 7.94 0.06 3.01
C ARG A 211 7.27 1.09 2.11
N THR A 212 7.94 1.50 1.02
CA THR A 212 7.41 2.47 0.08
C THR A 212 7.82 2.16 -1.36
N GLU A 213 6.99 2.59 -2.31
CA GLU A 213 7.18 2.34 -3.73
C GLU A 213 8.05 3.41 -4.39
N VAL A 214 9.01 2.99 -5.22
CA VAL A 214 9.64 3.85 -6.23
C VAL A 214 8.87 3.71 -7.52
N PHE A 215 7.81 4.53 -7.65
CA PHE A 215 6.90 4.43 -8.76
C PHE A 215 7.58 4.68 -10.12
N ARG A 216 7.22 3.87 -11.11
CA ARG A 216 7.85 3.87 -12.46
C ARG A 216 7.80 5.21 -13.20
N LYS A 217 6.93 6.14 -12.82
CA LYS A 217 6.77 7.44 -13.51
C LYS A 217 7.46 8.60 -12.78
N LEU A 218 8.07 8.34 -11.63
CA LEU A 218 8.87 9.35 -10.93
C LEU A 218 10.08 9.73 -11.78
N THR A 219 10.30 11.03 -11.88
CA THR A 219 11.51 11.61 -12.49
C THR A 219 12.74 11.38 -11.59
N ALA A 220 13.92 11.56 -12.13
CA ALA A 220 15.16 11.42 -11.35
C ALA A 220 15.19 12.35 -10.11
N PRO A 221 14.83 13.64 -10.18
CA PRO A 221 14.74 14.51 -9.01
C PRO A 221 13.74 14.00 -7.95
N GLU A 222 12.56 13.50 -8.35
CA GLU A 222 11.56 12.97 -7.42
C GLU A 222 12.04 11.72 -6.71
N ARG A 223 12.74 10.81 -7.42
CA ARG A 223 13.36 9.61 -6.85
C ARG A 223 14.46 9.97 -5.85
N PHE A 224 15.30 10.94 -6.19
CA PHE A 224 16.33 11.42 -5.28
C PHE A 224 15.72 12.09 -4.04
N ALA A 225 14.67 12.87 -4.21
CA ALA A 225 13.97 13.50 -3.10
C ALA A 225 13.30 12.49 -2.15
N LEU A 226 12.81 11.35 -2.67
CA LEU A 226 12.31 10.26 -1.83
C LEU A 226 13.44 9.59 -1.04
N HIS A 227 14.58 9.33 -1.71
CA HIS A 227 15.76 8.77 -1.04
C HIS A 227 16.25 9.69 0.08
N ASP A 228 16.47 10.97 -0.27
CA ASP A 228 17.05 11.96 0.66
C ASP A 228 16.13 12.19 1.86
N LEU A 229 14.80 12.28 1.66
CA LEU A 229 13.81 12.39 2.73
C LEU A 229 13.99 11.29 3.81
N LEU A 230 14.14 10.04 3.37
CA LEU A 230 14.25 8.91 4.30
C LEU A 230 15.64 8.82 4.93
N THR A 231 16.71 9.11 4.17
CA THR A 231 18.07 9.09 4.71
C THR A 231 18.32 10.24 5.68
N ASP A 232 17.79 11.42 5.41
CA ASP A 232 17.86 12.59 6.31
C ASP A 232 17.09 12.33 7.62
N ALA A 233 15.99 11.57 7.56
CA ALA A 233 15.27 11.09 8.74
C ALA A 233 16.00 9.93 9.47
N GLY A 234 17.22 9.56 9.04
CA GLY A 234 18.06 8.57 9.72
C GLY A 234 17.70 7.12 9.41
N TYR A 235 17.29 6.82 8.17
CA TYR A 235 16.99 5.46 7.73
C TYR A 235 18.05 4.90 6.78
N ARG A 236 18.32 3.61 6.89
CA ARG A 236 19.03 2.83 5.87
C ARG A 236 18.02 2.23 4.90
N LEU A 237 18.28 2.41 3.60
CA LEU A 237 17.36 1.99 2.56
C LEU A 237 17.83 0.67 1.95
N HIS A 238 16.95 -0.30 1.95
CA HIS A 238 17.16 -1.60 1.32
C HIS A 238 16.17 -1.79 0.17
N ARG A 239 16.59 -2.51 -0.86
CA ARG A 239 15.65 -2.92 -1.90
C ARG A 239 14.80 -4.07 -1.35
N HIS A 240 13.50 -3.85 -1.24
CA HIS A 240 12.58 -4.93 -0.95
C HIS A 240 12.52 -5.88 -2.16
N LEU A 241 12.84 -7.16 -1.97
CA LEU A 241 12.93 -8.13 -3.06
C LEU A 241 11.65 -8.96 -3.16
N ASP A 242 11.30 -9.62 -2.09
CA ASP A 242 10.11 -10.47 -1.97
C ASP A 242 9.74 -10.70 -0.49
N ALA A 243 8.73 -11.53 -0.28
CA ALA A 243 8.27 -11.87 1.05
C ALA A 243 9.28 -12.70 1.85
N ALA A 244 10.18 -13.44 1.22
CA ALA A 244 11.15 -14.29 1.93
C ALA A 244 12.35 -13.49 2.43
N ASP A 245 12.80 -12.49 1.64
CA ASP A 245 13.88 -11.57 2.00
C ASP A 245 13.43 -10.11 1.84
N PRO A 246 12.67 -9.57 2.80
CA PRO A 246 12.18 -8.20 2.73
C PRO A 246 13.29 -7.16 2.82
N GLN A 247 14.42 -7.49 3.50
CA GLN A 247 15.57 -6.61 3.66
C GLN A 247 16.71 -7.06 2.72
N GLY A 248 16.52 -6.87 1.42
CA GLY A 248 17.53 -7.16 0.42
C GLY A 248 18.72 -6.20 0.46
N VAL A 249 19.39 -6.01 -0.67
CA VAL A 249 20.61 -5.20 -0.75
C VAL A 249 20.39 -3.74 -0.38
N LEU A 250 21.36 -3.17 0.35
CA LEU A 250 21.41 -1.74 0.63
C LEU A 250 21.47 -0.96 -0.69
N ILE A 251 20.68 0.11 -0.78
CA ILE A 251 20.62 0.99 -1.94
C ILE A 251 21.21 2.36 -1.65
N THR A 252 21.94 2.88 -2.61
CA THR A 252 22.47 4.23 -2.61
C THR A 252 21.56 5.16 -3.42
N ARG A 253 21.79 6.46 -3.32
CA ARG A 253 21.07 7.45 -4.12
C ARG A 253 21.13 7.18 -5.63
N ARG A 254 22.27 6.65 -6.15
CA ARG A 254 22.43 6.26 -7.56
C ARG A 254 21.56 5.07 -7.94
N ASP A 255 21.34 4.15 -7.02
CA ASP A 255 20.56 2.94 -7.27
C ASP A 255 19.07 3.25 -7.51
N MET A 256 18.60 4.42 -7.08
CA MET A 256 17.23 4.90 -7.35
C MET A 256 16.92 5.01 -8.86
N LEU A 257 17.94 5.08 -9.73
CA LEU A 257 17.77 5.17 -11.18
C LEU A 257 17.96 3.85 -11.92
N ARG A 258 18.45 2.80 -11.25
CA ARG A 258 18.78 1.52 -11.91
C ARG A 258 17.58 0.72 -12.36
N ARG A 259 16.41 0.96 -11.75
CA ARG A 259 15.17 0.23 -12.07
C ARG A 259 14.01 1.20 -12.27
N LYS A 260 13.10 0.81 -13.15
CA LYS A 260 11.91 1.64 -13.42
C LYS A 260 10.93 1.66 -12.27
N HIS A 261 10.82 0.53 -11.55
CA HIS A 261 9.84 0.30 -10.49
C HIS A 261 10.37 -0.72 -9.50
N PHE A 262 10.32 -0.43 -8.23
CA PHE A 262 10.70 -1.32 -7.13
C PHE A 262 10.27 -0.74 -5.79
N ASP A 263 10.23 -1.58 -4.76
CA ASP A 263 9.95 -1.16 -3.40
C ASP A 263 11.23 -0.99 -2.60
N ILE A 264 11.19 -0.02 -1.70
CA ILE A 264 12.19 0.23 -0.67
C ILE A 264 11.66 -0.30 0.66
N LEU A 265 12.51 -0.97 1.42
CA LEU A 265 12.36 -1.16 2.84
C LEU A 265 13.36 -0.23 3.55
N ALA A 266 12.86 0.79 4.22
CA ALA A 266 13.65 1.70 5.03
C ALA A 266 13.62 1.25 6.49
N VAL A 267 14.80 0.98 7.05
CA VAL A 267 15.01 0.49 8.41
C VAL A 267 15.72 1.57 9.20
N PRO A 268 15.30 1.90 10.42
CA PRO A 268 15.99 2.84 11.30
C PRO A 268 17.48 2.50 11.44
N ALA A 269 18.36 3.50 11.28
CA ALA A 269 19.81 3.33 11.36
C ALA A 269 20.30 3.21 12.81
#